data_b8791a7966d9c430949e73df784a0ee3
#
_entry.id   b8791a7966d9c430949e73df784a0ee3
#
_cell.length_a   1.000
_cell.length_b   1.000
_cell.length_c   1.000
_cell.angle_alpha   90.00
_cell.angle_beta   90.00
_cell.angle_gamma   90.00
#
_symmetry.space_group_name_H-M   'P 1'
#
loop_
_entity.id
_entity.type
_entity.pdbx_description
1 polymer ?
#
loop_
_entity_poly.entity_id
_entity_poly.type
_entity_poly.pdbx_seq_one_letter_code
_entity_poly.pdbx_strand_id
1 'polypeptide(L)'
;MAGVLALPSLSLLQALLCLGSGPAHAGSQLEEPLIDSVRSALSAAIHNSAPPTPEFRDPQERVNYQGWFNAMRLRLKSRRPEVDDWQDFLQTVWYESKRAGLDVSLVLGLIQVESNFRKHAVSSAGARGYMQVMPFWVRLIGEGDESVLFRLQANLRFGCVILRHYLDREQGDTFMALGRYNGSRGQRSYPDAVLAAQRNWHYPL
;
A
#
# COMPACT_ATOMS: atom_id res chain seq x y z
N MET A 1 -47.56 61.44 -14.03
CA MET A 1 -47.38 60.10 -14.64
C MET A 1 -45.91 59.68 -14.49
N ALA A 2 -45.62 58.89 -13.46
CA ALA A 2 -44.27 58.49 -13.14
C ALA A 2 -44.14 56.98 -13.45
N GLY A 3 -43.30 56.68 -14.42
CA GLY A 3 -42.96 55.28 -14.79
C GLY A 3 -41.87 54.76 -13.89
N VAL A 4 -42.19 53.71 -13.16
CA VAL A 4 -41.20 52.93 -12.31
C VAL A 4 -40.49 51.93 -13.20
N LEU A 5 -39.18 52.12 -13.38
CA LEU A 5 -38.28 51.15 -14.01
C LEU A 5 -37.85 50.08 -12.96
N ALA A 6 -38.31 48.91 -13.14
CA ALA A 6 -37.83 47.71 -12.37
C ALA A 6 -36.50 47.22 -12.89
N LEU A 7 -35.49 47.16 -12.01
CA LEU A 7 -34.19 46.49 -12.28
C LEU A 7 -34.31 44.98 -12.06
N PRO A 8 -33.71 44.13 -12.92
CA PRO A 8 -33.70 42.69 -12.69
C PRO A 8 -32.64 42.32 -11.63
N SER A 9 -33.04 41.55 -10.67
CA SER A 9 -32.21 40.95 -9.65
C SER A 9 -31.23 39.91 -10.26
N LEU A 10 -29.95 40.18 -10.13
CA LEU A 10 -28.88 39.23 -10.47
C LEU A 10 -28.83 38.11 -9.40
N SER A 11 -29.41 36.97 -9.69
CA SER A 11 -29.24 35.77 -8.89
C SER A 11 -27.85 35.17 -9.16
N LEU A 12 -26.94 35.32 -8.18
CA LEU A 12 -25.66 34.62 -8.14
C LEU A 12 -25.91 33.11 -8.06
N LEU A 13 -25.74 32.43 -9.15
CA LEU A 13 -25.65 30.99 -9.21
C LEU A 13 -24.27 30.55 -8.69
N GLN A 14 -24.16 30.24 -7.39
CA GLN A 14 -23.01 29.58 -6.81
C GLN A 14 -22.96 28.16 -7.34
N ALA A 15 -22.17 27.96 -8.39
CA ALA A 15 -21.76 26.63 -8.81
C ALA A 15 -20.81 26.05 -7.76
N LEU A 16 -21.34 25.24 -6.85
CA LEU A 16 -20.60 24.42 -5.92
C LEU A 16 -19.89 23.34 -6.74
N LEU A 17 -18.61 23.57 -7.08
CA LEU A 17 -17.74 22.52 -7.61
C LEU A 17 -17.54 21.45 -6.52
N CYS A 18 -18.40 20.45 -6.51
CA CYS A 18 -18.09 19.18 -5.87
C CYS A 18 -16.94 18.55 -6.65
N LEU A 19 -15.71 18.78 -6.20
CA LEU A 19 -14.58 17.95 -6.55
C LEU A 19 -14.85 16.55 -5.97
N GLY A 20 -15.52 15.74 -6.77
CA GLY A 20 -15.70 14.33 -6.50
C GLY A 20 -14.33 13.65 -6.52
N SER A 21 -13.73 13.48 -5.33
CA SER A 21 -12.68 12.49 -5.14
C SER A 21 -13.33 11.12 -5.40
N GLY A 22 -13.24 10.67 -6.64
CA GLY A 22 -13.59 9.29 -6.98
C GLY A 22 -12.81 8.34 -6.09
N PRO A 23 -13.41 7.21 -5.68
CA PRO A 23 -12.70 6.21 -4.89
C PRO A 23 -11.45 5.79 -5.65
N ALA A 24 -10.28 5.86 -5.00
CA ALA A 24 -9.07 5.27 -5.53
C ALA A 24 -9.36 3.78 -5.77
N HIS A 25 -9.35 3.35 -7.02
CA HIS A 25 -9.57 1.95 -7.37
C HIS A 25 -8.30 1.18 -7.00
N ALA A 26 -8.28 0.63 -5.78
CA ALA A 26 -7.23 -0.29 -5.37
C ALA A 26 -7.29 -1.54 -6.26
N GLY A 27 -6.12 -2.01 -6.75
CA GLY A 27 -6.00 -3.32 -7.38
C GLY A 27 -6.19 -3.37 -8.90
N SER A 28 -5.75 -2.36 -9.64
CA SER A 28 -5.72 -2.39 -11.13
C SER A 28 -4.33 -2.76 -11.68
N GLN A 29 -3.55 -3.55 -10.95
CA GLN A 29 -2.24 -4.02 -11.41
C GLN A 29 -2.36 -4.70 -12.78
N LEU A 30 -1.43 -4.37 -13.70
CA LEU A 30 -1.38 -4.99 -15.02
C LEU A 30 -0.51 -6.25 -14.97
N GLU A 31 -0.95 -7.29 -15.68
CA GLU A 31 -0.13 -8.49 -15.88
C GLU A 31 1.05 -8.14 -16.79
N GLU A 32 2.26 -8.33 -16.26
CA GLU A 32 3.52 -8.09 -16.99
C GLU A 32 4.42 -9.32 -16.90
N PRO A 33 5.26 -9.58 -17.91
CA PRO A 33 6.24 -10.65 -17.84
C PRO A 33 7.17 -10.47 -16.64
N LEU A 34 7.23 -11.49 -15.78
CA LEU A 34 8.14 -11.51 -14.65
C LEU A 34 9.52 -12.00 -15.08
N ILE A 35 10.54 -11.35 -14.57
CA ILE A 35 11.90 -11.88 -14.61
C ILE A 35 12.02 -13.07 -13.64
N ASP A 36 12.91 -14.03 -13.93
CA ASP A 36 13.02 -15.27 -13.17
C ASP A 36 13.35 -15.04 -11.68
N SER A 37 14.11 -14.00 -11.37
CA SER A 37 14.41 -13.62 -9.98
C SER A 37 13.17 -13.22 -9.18
N VAL A 38 12.24 -12.48 -9.79
CA VAL A 38 10.97 -12.08 -9.17
C VAL A 38 10.08 -13.31 -8.99
N ARG A 39 10.01 -14.17 -10.01
CA ARG A 39 9.28 -15.44 -9.95
C ARG A 39 9.79 -16.31 -8.78
N SER A 40 11.09 -16.50 -8.66
CA SER A 40 11.70 -17.29 -7.60
C SER A 40 11.42 -16.70 -6.20
N ALA A 41 11.50 -15.37 -6.06
CA ALA A 41 11.20 -14.69 -4.80
C ALA A 41 9.73 -14.85 -4.39
N LEU A 42 8.80 -14.83 -5.34
CA LEU A 42 7.38 -15.03 -5.09
C LEU A 42 7.05 -16.49 -4.75
N SER A 43 7.62 -17.47 -5.46
CA SER A 43 7.47 -18.90 -5.12
C SER A 43 7.92 -19.19 -3.69
N ALA A 44 9.08 -18.66 -3.28
CA ALA A 44 9.58 -18.85 -1.91
C ALA A 44 8.62 -18.25 -0.84
N ALA A 45 7.81 -17.25 -1.18
CA ALA A 45 6.87 -16.63 -0.25
C ALA A 45 5.71 -17.56 0.14
N ILE A 46 5.31 -18.44 -0.75
CA ILE A 46 4.17 -19.34 -0.54
C ILE A 46 4.50 -20.43 0.49
N HIS A 47 5.74 -20.91 0.48
CA HIS A 47 6.18 -21.99 1.35
C HIS A 47 6.51 -21.54 2.78
N ASN A 48 6.64 -20.24 3.03
CA ASN A 48 7.05 -19.70 4.33
C ASN A 48 5.89 -18.93 4.95
N SER A 49 5.26 -19.47 5.99
CA SER A 49 4.05 -18.93 6.61
C SER A 49 4.24 -18.29 7.99
N ALA A 50 5.41 -18.47 8.61
CA ALA A 50 5.70 -17.89 9.93
C ALA A 50 6.28 -16.47 9.80
N PRO A 51 5.93 -15.53 10.70
CA PRO A 51 6.60 -14.24 10.75
C PRO A 51 8.09 -14.47 11.03
N PRO A 52 8.99 -13.85 10.24
CA PRO A 52 10.41 -14.02 10.47
C PRO A 52 10.84 -13.29 11.74
N THR A 53 11.70 -13.89 12.52
CA THR A 53 12.34 -13.21 13.66
C THR A 53 13.29 -12.15 13.14
N PRO A 54 13.18 -10.87 13.56
CA PRO A 54 14.13 -9.84 13.16
C PRO A 54 15.54 -10.16 13.65
N GLU A 55 16.49 -10.17 12.72
CA GLU A 55 17.92 -10.27 13.03
C GLU A 55 18.53 -8.87 12.96
N PHE A 56 19.40 -8.54 13.92
CA PHE A 56 20.03 -7.23 14.03
C PHE A 56 21.54 -7.36 13.90
N ARG A 57 22.15 -6.50 13.10
CA ARG A 57 23.60 -6.48 12.88
C ARG A 57 24.37 -5.96 14.09
N ASP A 58 23.74 -5.05 14.82
CA ASP A 58 24.33 -4.43 16.00
C ASP A 58 23.27 -4.04 17.02
N PRO A 59 23.66 -3.70 18.27
CA PRO A 59 22.76 -3.27 19.33
C PRO A 59 21.95 -2.02 18.99
N GLN A 60 22.49 -1.09 18.21
CA GLN A 60 21.82 0.16 17.83
C GLN A 60 20.66 -0.12 16.89
N GLU A 61 20.85 -1.02 15.93
CA GLU A 61 19.76 -1.45 15.01
C GLU A 61 18.60 -2.06 15.79
N ARG A 62 18.89 -2.85 16.83
CA ARG A 62 17.86 -3.40 17.74
C ARG A 62 17.10 -2.29 18.47
N VAL A 63 17.78 -1.29 19.02
CA VAL A 63 17.17 -0.16 19.71
C VAL A 63 16.27 0.63 18.75
N ASN A 64 16.77 0.92 17.56
CA ASN A 64 16.03 1.62 16.52
C ASN A 64 14.74 0.85 16.12
N TYR A 65 14.87 -0.46 15.94
CA TYR A 65 13.71 -1.32 15.67
C TYR A 65 12.67 -1.27 16.78
N GLN A 66 13.10 -1.38 18.05
CA GLN A 66 12.19 -1.35 19.19
C GLN A 66 11.45 -0.02 19.30
N GLY A 67 12.17 1.10 19.11
CA GLY A 67 11.58 2.43 19.09
C GLY A 67 10.55 2.59 17.97
N TRP A 68 10.92 2.19 16.76
CA TRP A 68 10.01 2.15 15.62
C TRP A 68 8.77 1.28 15.88
N PHE A 69 8.98 0.05 16.36
CA PHE A 69 7.92 -0.90 16.63
C PHE A 69 6.89 -0.35 17.63
N ASN A 70 7.34 0.22 18.75
CA ASN A 70 6.46 0.80 19.75
C ASN A 70 5.66 1.99 19.19
N ALA A 71 6.31 2.88 18.42
CA ALA A 71 5.65 4.00 17.79
C ALA A 71 4.57 3.54 16.79
N MET A 72 4.89 2.57 15.93
CA MET A 72 3.96 2.05 14.93
C MET A 72 2.79 1.31 15.57
N ARG A 73 3.04 0.54 16.63
CA ARG A 73 1.99 -0.14 17.39
C ARG A 73 0.97 0.85 17.96
N LEU A 74 1.42 1.96 18.52
CA LEU A 74 0.53 3.00 19.04
C LEU A 74 -0.30 3.65 17.93
N ARG A 75 0.34 3.99 16.79
CA ARG A 75 -0.35 4.59 15.65
C ARG A 75 -1.40 3.63 15.06
N LEU A 76 -1.08 2.34 14.92
CA LEU A 76 -2.01 1.32 14.43
C LEU A 76 -3.17 1.11 15.40
N LYS A 77 -2.90 1.03 16.72
CA LYS A 77 -3.96 0.89 17.72
C LYS A 77 -4.93 2.08 17.70
N SER A 78 -4.43 3.29 17.49
CA SER A 78 -5.28 4.48 17.34
C SER A 78 -6.14 4.42 16.07
N ARG A 79 -5.65 3.85 14.97
CA ARG A 79 -6.36 3.74 13.70
C ARG A 79 -7.33 2.56 13.64
N ARG A 80 -6.97 1.45 14.25
CA ARG A 80 -7.71 0.18 14.25
C ARG A 80 -7.78 -0.36 15.70
N PRO A 81 -8.56 0.30 16.58
CA PRO A 81 -8.62 -0.05 17.99
C PRO A 81 -9.19 -1.45 18.24
N GLU A 82 -9.93 -2.02 17.29
CA GLU A 82 -10.50 -3.36 17.33
C GLU A 82 -9.47 -4.49 17.17
N VAL A 83 -8.24 -4.15 16.82
CA VAL A 83 -7.15 -5.13 16.67
C VAL A 83 -6.24 -5.03 17.87
N ASP A 84 -6.16 -6.11 18.65
CA ASP A 84 -5.39 -6.13 19.90
C ASP A 84 -3.91 -6.39 19.69
N ASP A 85 -3.57 -7.21 18.72
CA ASP A 85 -2.19 -7.61 18.46
C ASP A 85 -1.72 -7.24 17.04
N TRP A 86 -0.69 -6.38 17.02
CA TRP A 86 0.00 -5.95 15.81
C TRP A 86 1.43 -6.51 15.71
N GLN A 87 1.81 -7.43 16.59
CA GLN A 87 3.20 -7.88 16.66
C GLN A 87 3.64 -8.56 15.38
N ASP A 88 2.97 -9.61 14.98
CA ASP A 88 3.30 -10.36 13.75
C ASP A 88 3.24 -9.48 12.50
N PHE A 89 2.24 -8.60 12.45
CA PHE A 89 2.08 -7.67 11.34
C PHE A 89 3.27 -6.72 11.22
N LEU A 90 3.64 -6.01 12.29
CA LEU A 90 4.74 -5.05 12.27
C LEU A 90 6.09 -5.73 12.02
N GLN A 91 6.29 -6.88 12.64
CA GLN A 91 7.50 -7.69 12.45
C GLN A 91 7.65 -8.11 10.98
N THR A 92 6.55 -8.56 10.36
CA THR A 92 6.55 -8.97 8.95
C THR A 92 6.73 -7.77 8.02
N VAL A 93 6.06 -6.64 8.27
CA VAL A 93 6.25 -5.40 7.50
C VAL A 93 7.70 -4.95 7.55
N TRP A 94 8.30 -4.88 8.73
CA TRP A 94 9.71 -4.51 8.86
C TRP A 94 10.61 -5.43 8.03
N TYR A 95 10.49 -6.74 8.24
CA TYR A 95 11.31 -7.72 7.56
C TYR A 95 11.16 -7.66 6.03
N GLU A 96 9.93 -7.68 5.52
CA GLU A 96 9.70 -7.70 4.07
C GLU A 96 10.10 -6.39 3.40
N SER A 97 9.92 -5.25 4.07
CA SER A 97 10.39 -3.96 3.58
C SER A 97 11.91 -3.93 3.48
N LYS A 98 12.62 -4.29 4.56
CA LYS A 98 14.10 -4.31 4.57
C LYS A 98 14.65 -5.31 3.55
N ARG A 99 14.08 -6.50 3.47
CA ARG A 99 14.46 -7.53 2.50
C ARG A 99 14.31 -7.06 1.06
N ALA A 100 13.27 -6.30 0.75
CA ALA A 100 13.03 -5.75 -0.58
C ALA A 100 13.76 -4.42 -0.84
N GLY A 101 14.53 -3.90 0.12
CA GLY A 101 15.19 -2.60 0.01
C GLY A 101 14.20 -1.43 -0.09
N LEU A 102 13.05 -1.54 0.59
CA LEU A 102 12.00 -0.52 0.60
C LEU A 102 12.02 0.26 1.91
N ASP A 103 11.61 1.53 1.82
CA ASP A 103 11.31 2.32 3.02
C ASP A 103 10.07 1.73 3.71
N VAL A 104 10.20 1.45 5.02
CA VAL A 104 9.12 0.84 5.82
C VAL A 104 7.91 1.76 5.91
N SER A 105 8.13 3.08 5.97
CA SER A 105 7.04 4.07 6.00
C SER A 105 6.28 4.12 4.67
N LEU A 106 6.96 3.90 3.54
CA LEU A 106 6.33 3.79 2.22
C LEU A 106 5.42 2.56 2.16
N VAL A 107 5.90 1.40 2.63
CA VAL A 107 5.10 0.17 2.67
C VAL A 107 3.87 0.33 3.56
N LEU A 108 4.01 0.93 4.76
CA LEU A 108 2.87 1.20 5.64
C LEU A 108 1.88 2.20 5.01
N GLY A 109 2.38 3.23 4.32
CA GLY A 109 1.55 4.20 3.58
C GLY A 109 0.74 3.52 2.47
N LEU A 110 1.38 2.62 1.72
CA LEU A 110 0.73 1.84 0.67
C LEU A 110 -0.36 0.93 1.28
N ILE A 111 -0.06 0.17 2.33
CA ILE A 111 -1.04 -0.69 3.02
C ILE A 111 -2.24 0.12 3.53
N GLN A 112 -1.99 1.33 4.04
CA GLN A 112 -3.06 2.24 4.48
C GLN A 112 -4.01 2.57 3.33
N VAL A 113 -3.49 2.90 2.16
CA VAL A 113 -4.30 3.28 0.99
C VAL A 113 -5.02 2.05 0.41
N GLU A 114 -4.33 0.92 0.30
CA GLU A 114 -4.85 -0.30 -0.32
C GLU A 114 -5.97 -0.97 0.48
N SER A 115 -5.78 -1.15 1.75
CA SER A 115 -6.70 -1.94 2.57
C SER A 115 -7.15 -1.28 3.87
N ASN A 116 -6.54 -0.14 4.23
CA ASN A 116 -6.62 0.41 5.58
C ASN A 116 -6.34 -0.66 6.65
N PHE A 117 -5.28 -1.45 6.44
CA PHE A 117 -4.81 -2.53 7.34
C PHE A 117 -5.82 -3.68 7.53
N ARG A 118 -6.67 -3.95 6.56
CA ARG A 118 -7.63 -5.07 6.61
C ARG A 118 -7.05 -6.31 5.95
N LYS A 119 -6.83 -7.35 6.76
CA LYS A 119 -6.26 -8.63 6.32
C LYS A 119 -7.05 -9.29 5.18
N HIS A 120 -8.36 -9.27 5.25
CA HIS A 120 -9.25 -9.95 4.31
C HIS A 120 -9.93 -8.98 3.34
N ALA A 121 -9.28 -7.83 3.04
CA ALA A 121 -9.81 -6.91 2.05
C ALA A 121 -9.84 -7.56 0.66
N VAL A 122 -10.92 -7.35 -0.06
CA VAL A 122 -11.08 -7.73 -1.47
C VAL A 122 -11.64 -6.53 -2.21
N SER A 123 -10.98 -6.11 -3.30
CA SER A 123 -11.49 -5.04 -4.15
C SER A 123 -12.50 -5.55 -5.18
N SER A 124 -13.20 -4.64 -5.85
CA SER A 124 -14.09 -4.98 -6.97
C SER A 124 -13.36 -5.64 -8.14
N ALA A 125 -12.05 -5.37 -8.30
CA ALA A 125 -11.19 -6.01 -9.29
C ALA A 125 -10.63 -7.37 -8.83
N GLY A 126 -10.90 -7.80 -7.59
CA GLY A 126 -10.43 -9.06 -7.03
C GLY A 126 -9.06 -9.01 -6.35
N ALA A 127 -8.46 -7.83 -6.18
CA ALA A 127 -7.22 -7.68 -5.42
C ALA A 127 -7.42 -8.06 -3.95
N ARG A 128 -6.41 -8.66 -3.29
CA ARG A 128 -6.57 -9.34 -2.00
C ARG A 128 -5.56 -8.90 -0.94
N GLY A 129 -6.04 -8.83 0.28
CA GLY A 129 -5.24 -8.70 1.50
C GLY A 129 -4.70 -7.30 1.75
N TYR A 130 -3.73 -7.21 2.64
CA TYR A 130 -3.17 -5.94 3.12
C TYR A 130 -2.64 -5.03 2.02
N MET A 131 -1.90 -5.58 1.05
CA MET A 131 -1.29 -4.84 -0.05
C MET A 131 -2.07 -4.96 -1.37
N GLN A 132 -3.30 -5.49 -1.34
CA GLN A 132 -4.20 -5.62 -2.50
C GLN A 132 -3.50 -6.23 -3.72
N VAL A 133 -2.88 -7.39 -3.51
CA VAL A 133 -2.20 -8.12 -4.57
C VAL A 133 -3.22 -8.81 -5.49
N MET A 134 -3.02 -8.65 -6.79
CA MET A 134 -3.87 -9.30 -7.79
C MET A 134 -3.58 -10.81 -7.89
N PRO A 135 -4.63 -11.67 -7.97
CA PRO A 135 -4.47 -13.12 -8.03
C PRO A 135 -3.63 -13.64 -9.19
N PHE A 136 -3.56 -12.92 -10.32
CA PHE A 136 -2.74 -13.36 -11.45
C PHE A 136 -1.26 -13.51 -11.09
N TRP A 137 -0.75 -12.74 -10.11
CA TRP A 137 0.62 -12.89 -9.63
C TRP A 137 0.91 -14.28 -9.08
N VAL A 138 -0.08 -14.90 -8.39
CA VAL A 138 0.03 -16.29 -7.89
C VAL A 138 0.05 -17.27 -9.07
N ARG A 139 -0.81 -17.07 -10.06
CA ARG A 139 -0.87 -17.93 -11.25
C ARG A 139 0.41 -17.87 -12.09
N LEU A 140 1.04 -16.69 -12.20
CA LEU A 140 2.30 -16.52 -12.95
C LEU A 140 3.47 -17.33 -12.39
N ILE A 141 3.44 -17.70 -11.12
CA ILE A 141 4.48 -18.53 -10.49
C ILE A 141 4.11 -20.02 -10.48
N GLY A 142 2.98 -20.41 -11.10
CA GLY A 142 2.57 -21.80 -11.20
C GLY A 142 1.82 -22.37 -10.01
N GLU A 143 1.43 -21.50 -9.05
CA GLU A 143 0.63 -21.89 -7.89
C GLU A 143 -0.86 -21.68 -8.17
N GLY A 144 -1.69 -22.65 -7.77
CA GLY A 144 -3.14 -22.59 -8.05
C GLY A 144 -3.97 -21.96 -6.93
N ASP A 145 -3.45 -21.92 -5.71
CA ASP A 145 -4.20 -21.45 -4.54
C ASP A 145 -4.04 -19.95 -4.30
N GLU A 146 -4.94 -19.17 -4.86
CA GLU A 146 -4.97 -17.71 -4.67
C GLU A 146 -5.32 -17.29 -3.22
N SER A 147 -5.77 -18.22 -2.35
CA SER A 147 -6.08 -17.93 -0.94
C SER A 147 -4.83 -17.60 -0.13
N VAL A 148 -3.64 -17.95 -0.64
CA VAL A 148 -2.35 -17.60 -0.02
C VAL A 148 -2.20 -16.08 0.16
N LEU A 149 -2.87 -15.28 -0.68
CA LEU A 149 -2.86 -13.82 -0.58
C LEU A 149 -3.57 -13.27 0.67
N PHE A 150 -4.27 -14.09 1.42
CA PHE A 150 -4.79 -13.72 2.75
C PHE A 150 -3.85 -14.12 3.90
N ARG A 151 -2.77 -14.85 3.63
CA ARG A 151 -1.72 -15.10 4.61
C ARG A 151 -0.85 -13.86 4.74
N LEU A 152 -0.60 -13.43 5.96
CA LEU A 152 0.14 -12.19 6.26
C LEU A 152 1.47 -12.11 5.50
N GLN A 153 2.33 -13.11 5.70
CA GLN A 153 3.68 -13.09 5.14
C GLN A 153 3.67 -13.17 3.61
N ALA A 154 2.84 -14.05 3.02
CA ALA A 154 2.74 -14.16 1.57
C ALA A 154 2.27 -12.83 0.95
N ASN A 155 1.22 -12.23 1.50
CA ASN A 155 0.69 -10.97 0.99
C ASN A 155 1.73 -9.84 1.02
N LEU A 156 2.40 -9.65 2.16
CA LEU A 156 3.43 -8.62 2.31
C LEU A 156 4.66 -8.91 1.43
N ARG A 157 5.07 -10.18 1.33
CA ARG A 157 6.16 -10.59 0.44
C ARG A 157 5.83 -10.27 -1.02
N PHE A 158 4.65 -10.68 -1.50
CA PHE A 158 4.22 -10.39 -2.86
C PHE A 158 4.19 -8.89 -3.12
N GLY A 159 3.50 -8.12 -2.26
CA GLY A 159 3.39 -6.68 -2.43
C GLY A 159 4.74 -5.95 -2.44
N CYS A 160 5.65 -6.30 -1.53
CA CYS A 160 6.98 -5.69 -1.47
C CYS A 160 7.84 -6.07 -2.69
N VAL A 161 7.81 -7.33 -3.14
CA VAL A 161 8.55 -7.76 -4.33
C VAL A 161 8.02 -7.07 -5.59
N ILE A 162 6.70 -6.98 -5.75
CA ILE A 162 6.06 -6.30 -6.87
C ILE A 162 6.40 -4.80 -6.87
N LEU A 163 6.32 -4.14 -5.72
CA LEU A 163 6.69 -2.72 -5.61
C LEU A 163 8.17 -2.50 -5.94
N ARG A 164 9.06 -3.38 -5.45
CA ARG A 164 10.50 -3.31 -5.78
C ARG A 164 10.72 -3.49 -7.28
N HIS A 165 10.08 -4.47 -7.90
CA HIS A 165 10.14 -4.67 -9.35
C HIS A 165 9.74 -3.41 -10.13
N TYR A 166 8.67 -2.73 -9.73
CA TYR A 166 8.25 -1.50 -10.40
C TYR A 166 9.19 -0.33 -10.11
N LEU A 167 9.77 -0.24 -8.91
CA LEU A 167 10.80 0.77 -8.62
C LEU A 167 12.06 0.57 -9.47
N ASP A 168 12.50 -0.66 -9.66
CA ASP A 168 13.64 -0.97 -10.51
C ASP A 168 13.34 -0.62 -11.98
N ARG A 169 12.15 -0.95 -12.45
CA ARG A 169 11.69 -0.66 -13.80
C ARG A 169 11.55 0.84 -14.08
N GLU A 170 11.18 1.63 -13.09
CA GLU A 170 11.08 3.09 -13.17
C GLU A 170 12.34 3.80 -12.67
N GLN A 171 13.49 3.09 -12.59
CA GLN A 171 14.80 3.65 -12.22
C GLN A 171 14.80 4.41 -10.88
N GLY A 172 13.97 3.96 -9.93
CA GLY A 172 13.82 4.55 -8.60
C GLY A 172 12.75 5.65 -8.52
N ASP A 173 12.09 6.00 -9.61
CA ASP A 173 10.97 6.95 -9.56
C ASP A 173 9.78 6.35 -8.82
N THR A 174 9.65 6.73 -7.55
CA THR A 174 8.60 6.22 -6.66
C THR A 174 7.20 6.59 -7.13
N PHE A 175 7.02 7.79 -7.69
CA PHE A 175 5.71 8.22 -8.18
C PHE A 175 5.25 7.32 -9.34
N MET A 176 6.11 7.08 -10.31
CA MET A 176 5.80 6.23 -11.47
C MET A 176 5.64 4.76 -11.06
N ALA A 177 6.46 4.26 -10.13
CA ALA A 177 6.37 2.90 -9.61
C ALA A 177 5.05 2.64 -8.87
N LEU A 178 4.61 3.58 -8.04
CA LEU A 178 3.29 3.52 -7.38
C LEU A 178 2.15 3.55 -8.39
N GLY A 179 2.27 4.38 -9.42
CA GLY A 179 1.31 4.39 -10.53
C GLY A 179 1.22 3.04 -11.25
N ARG A 180 2.36 2.35 -11.49
CA ARG A 180 2.34 0.98 -12.02
C ARG A 180 1.71 -0.01 -11.06
N TYR A 181 2.06 0.09 -9.78
CA TYR A 181 1.50 -0.79 -8.75
C TYR A 181 -0.03 -0.78 -8.75
N ASN A 182 -0.63 0.40 -8.90
CA ASN A 182 -2.09 0.56 -8.95
C ASN A 182 -2.68 0.40 -10.37
N GLY A 183 -1.87 0.33 -11.43
CA GLY A 183 -2.34 0.33 -12.82
C GLY A 183 -2.74 1.71 -13.35
N SER A 184 -2.32 2.78 -12.70
CA SER A 184 -2.60 4.19 -13.05
C SER A 184 -1.33 5.00 -13.33
N ARG A 185 -0.35 4.38 -14.02
CA ARG A 185 0.95 5.00 -14.30
C ARG A 185 0.79 6.41 -14.90
N GLY A 186 1.49 7.38 -14.29
CA GLY A 186 1.45 8.78 -14.70
C GLY A 186 0.26 9.57 -14.16
N GLN A 187 -0.71 8.94 -13.50
CA GLN A 187 -1.82 9.62 -12.84
C GLN A 187 -1.46 9.94 -11.37
N ARG A 188 -1.86 11.14 -10.92
CA ARG A 188 -1.44 11.66 -9.60
C ARG A 188 -2.20 11.09 -8.41
N SER A 189 -3.47 10.75 -8.58
CA SER A 189 -4.38 10.48 -7.46
C SER A 189 -3.87 9.40 -6.50
N TYR A 190 -3.43 8.27 -7.02
CA TYR A 190 -2.96 7.17 -6.20
C TYR A 190 -1.54 7.41 -5.63
N PRO A 191 -0.51 7.75 -6.43
CA PRO A 191 0.80 8.05 -5.86
C PRO A 191 0.78 9.16 -4.81
N ASP A 192 0.05 10.25 -5.05
CA ASP A 192 -0.07 11.36 -4.10
C ASP A 192 -0.74 10.89 -2.79
N ALA A 193 -1.76 10.01 -2.86
CA ALA A 193 -2.40 9.44 -1.67
C ALA A 193 -1.44 8.57 -0.85
N VAL A 194 -0.65 7.71 -1.52
CA VAL A 194 0.33 6.84 -0.83
C VAL A 194 1.44 7.67 -0.19
N LEU A 195 2.00 8.64 -0.91
CA LEU A 195 3.05 9.52 -0.39
C LEU A 195 2.54 10.42 0.75
N ALA A 196 1.28 10.83 0.70
CA ALA A 196 0.64 11.52 1.81
C ALA A 196 0.47 10.61 3.03
N ALA A 197 0.02 9.36 2.81
CA ALA A 197 -0.11 8.38 3.87
C ALA A 197 1.23 7.98 4.48
N GLN A 198 2.30 7.87 3.68
CA GLN A 198 3.66 7.59 4.14
C GLN A 198 4.11 8.54 5.26
N ARG A 199 3.78 9.83 5.18
CA ARG A 199 4.15 10.83 6.20
C ARG A 199 3.61 10.48 7.59
N ASN A 200 2.47 9.78 7.67
CA ASN A 200 1.90 9.34 8.94
C ASN A 200 2.71 8.23 9.61
N TRP A 201 3.55 7.54 8.85
CA TRP A 201 4.33 6.37 9.29
C TRP A 201 5.83 6.66 9.39
N HIS A 202 6.23 7.89 9.07
CA HIS A 202 7.64 8.28 9.19
C HIS A 202 8.11 8.16 10.64
N TYR A 203 9.29 7.55 10.82
CA TYR A 203 10.00 7.43 12.09
C TYR A 203 11.50 7.61 11.79
N PRO A 204 12.18 8.54 12.47
CA PRO A 204 13.62 8.73 12.29
C PRO A 204 14.36 7.51 12.85
N LEU A 205 15.09 6.80 12.00
CA LEU A 205 15.90 5.63 12.35
C LEU A 205 17.37 6.02 12.41
#